data_9f44211a3c8e58a997d185a5b4faab90
#
_entry.id   9f44211a3c8e58a997d185a5b4faab90
#
_cell.length_a   1.000
_cell.length_b   1.000
_cell.length_c   1.000
_cell.angle_alpha   90.00
_cell.angle_beta   90.00
_cell.angle_gamma   90.00
#
_symmetry.space_group_name_H-M   'P 1'
#
loop_
_entity.id
_entity.type
_entity.pdbx_description
1 polymer ?
#
loop_
_entity_poly.entity_id
_entity_poly.type
_entity_poly.pdbx_seq_one_letter_code
_entity_poly.pdbx_strand_id
1 'polypeptide(L)'
;MIWALAFIGLSLSLILTLYIADIMKKAGIVGKDIHKLDKPEIPEMGGIAILISLSVALAPVLTGNLPTVLLVFLLFGVVGIIDDLTNLRQSHKVLLSLLVSLPLLSLKISKDINLLLFTINLKTLYYLFAVLFVTASANLVNMLAGFNGLEVGTSAIALLFLGMITSGDARIVAFVGFAVALGFLWWNKYPAKIFPGDTGTLSLGALIGLVGILGKVEVFAAILLVPHMIDFLLKTKIKFKGRPLGRTEILEDGTLKAPPYLSFLGLIMRAKRVREYELVAIVWAIETILGFFVLLLHQSL
;
A
#
# COMPACT_ATOMS: atom_id res chain seq x y z
N MET A 1 -2.24 3.13 -25.30
CA MET A 1 -2.80 2.00 -24.52
C MET A 1 -2.71 2.27 -23.02
N ILE A 2 -1.54 2.44 -22.40
CA ILE A 2 -1.38 2.60 -20.94
C ILE A 2 -2.29 3.71 -20.37
N TRP A 3 -2.29 4.89 -20.96
CA TRP A 3 -3.11 6.03 -20.50
C TRP A 3 -4.60 5.78 -20.56
N ALA A 4 -5.07 4.99 -21.56
CA ALA A 4 -6.47 4.61 -21.65
C ALA A 4 -6.86 3.65 -20.51
N LEU A 5 -6.02 2.64 -20.21
CA LEU A 5 -6.22 1.74 -19.07
C LEU A 5 -6.16 2.49 -17.73
N ALA A 6 -5.21 3.41 -17.56
CA ALA A 6 -5.10 4.24 -16.38
C ALA A 6 -6.34 5.15 -16.21
N PHE A 7 -6.85 5.74 -17.30
CA PHE A 7 -8.08 6.54 -17.26
C PHE A 7 -9.30 5.71 -16.87
N ILE A 8 -9.44 4.49 -17.42
CA ILE A 8 -10.49 3.55 -17.04
C ILE A 8 -10.37 3.23 -15.55
N GLY A 9 -9.17 2.88 -15.06
CA GLY A 9 -8.91 2.57 -13.66
C GLY A 9 -9.26 3.73 -12.73
N LEU A 10 -8.82 4.95 -13.06
CA LEU A 10 -9.14 6.17 -12.32
C LEU A 10 -10.65 6.40 -12.23
N SER A 11 -11.32 6.37 -13.38
CA SER A 11 -12.77 6.65 -13.47
C SER A 11 -13.59 5.62 -12.71
N LEU A 12 -13.28 4.34 -12.87
CA LEU A 12 -13.93 3.28 -12.11
C LEU A 12 -13.69 3.41 -10.62
N SER A 13 -12.47 3.68 -10.20
CA SER A 13 -12.13 3.86 -8.78
C SER A 13 -12.88 5.04 -8.17
N LEU A 14 -12.96 6.19 -8.86
CA LEU A 14 -13.74 7.35 -8.41
C LEU A 14 -15.22 7.02 -8.20
N ILE A 15 -15.83 6.28 -9.14
CA ILE A 15 -17.27 5.98 -9.10
C ILE A 15 -17.55 4.86 -8.11
N LEU A 16 -16.83 3.74 -8.20
CA LEU A 16 -17.07 2.56 -7.37
C LEU A 16 -16.81 2.82 -5.90
N THR A 17 -15.85 3.70 -5.57
CA THR A 17 -15.56 4.06 -4.16
C THR A 17 -16.79 4.63 -3.47
N LEU A 18 -17.54 5.53 -4.10
CA LEU A 18 -18.78 6.07 -3.52
C LEU A 18 -19.86 5.00 -3.39
N TYR A 19 -20.00 4.15 -4.39
CA TYR A 19 -20.98 3.08 -4.37
C TYR A 19 -20.69 2.06 -3.27
N ILE A 20 -19.42 1.65 -3.12
CA ILE A 20 -18.98 0.77 -2.03
C ILE A 20 -19.17 1.44 -0.68
N ALA A 21 -18.86 2.75 -0.54
CA ALA A 21 -19.07 3.48 0.70
C ALA A 21 -20.55 3.45 1.15
N ASP A 22 -21.49 3.62 0.21
CA ASP A 22 -22.93 3.55 0.51
C ASP A 22 -23.36 2.12 0.93
N ILE A 23 -22.86 1.09 0.24
CA ILE A 23 -23.11 -0.31 0.61
C ILE A 23 -22.57 -0.61 2.01
N MET A 24 -21.31 -0.27 2.30
CA MET A 24 -20.68 -0.54 3.60
C MET A 24 -21.39 0.20 4.73
N LYS A 25 -21.80 1.45 4.50
CA LYS A 25 -22.59 2.21 5.47
C LYS A 25 -23.95 1.56 5.76
N LYS A 26 -24.67 1.11 4.73
CA LYS A 26 -25.96 0.41 4.87
C LYS A 26 -25.80 -0.95 5.56
N ALA A 27 -24.67 -1.63 5.35
CA ALA A 27 -24.34 -2.88 6.00
C ALA A 27 -23.85 -2.73 7.46
N GLY A 28 -23.67 -1.48 7.94
CA GLY A 28 -23.11 -1.22 9.27
C GLY A 28 -21.62 -1.50 9.40
N ILE A 29 -20.90 -1.65 8.27
CA ILE A 29 -19.44 -1.85 8.23
C ILE A 29 -18.79 -0.47 8.25
N VAL A 30 -18.58 0.05 9.46
CA VAL A 30 -18.07 1.40 9.71
C VAL A 30 -17.01 1.38 10.81
N GLY A 31 -15.99 2.20 10.66
CA GLY A 31 -14.98 2.48 11.68
C GLY A 31 -15.11 3.90 12.20
N LYS A 32 -14.56 4.15 13.39
CA LYS A 32 -14.51 5.51 13.97
C LYS A 32 -13.22 6.21 13.56
N ASP A 33 -13.35 7.42 13.02
CA ASP A 33 -12.21 8.29 12.77
C ASP A 33 -11.73 8.90 14.10
N ILE A 34 -10.81 8.17 14.76
CA ILE A 34 -10.35 8.47 16.12
C ILE A 34 -9.43 9.70 16.19
N HIS A 35 -8.97 10.22 15.06
CA HIS A 35 -8.11 11.40 14.96
C HIS A 35 -8.93 12.70 14.72
N LYS A 36 -10.24 12.66 15.00
CA LYS A 36 -11.16 13.81 15.03
C LYS A 36 -11.85 13.93 16.39
N LEU A 37 -12.13 15.13 16.81
CA LEU A 37 -12.78 15.38 18.11
C LEU A 37 -14.17 14.75 18.20
N ASP A 38 -14.94 14.82 17.13
CA ASP A 38 -16.30 14.27 16.99
C ASP A 38 -16.32 12.77 16.67
N LYS A 39 -15.14 12.17 16.32
CA LYS A 39 -14.97 10.74 16.00
C LYS A 39 -16.07 10.18 15.08
N PRO A 40 -16.29 10.77 13.90
CA PRO A 40 -17.37 10.35 13.00
C PRO A 40 -17.20 8.88 12.57
N GLU A 41 -18.33 8.24 12.29
CA GLU A 41 -18.34 6.90 11.69
C GLU A 41 -18.12 7.01 10.18
N ILE A 42 -17.12 6.31 9.70
CA ILE A 42 -16.68 6.28 8.29
C ILE A 42 -16.83 4.85 7.77
N PRO A 43 -17.42 4.63 6.59
CA PRO A 43 -17.46 3.32 5.94
C PRO A 43 -16.05 2.73 5.78
N GLU A 44 -15.92 1.43 6.02
CA GLU A 44 -14.67 0.67 5.87
C GLU A 44 -14.70 -0.25 4.64
N MET A 45 -13.64 -1.05 4.42
CA MET A 45 -13.49 -2.01 3.31
C MET A 45 -13.55 -1.37 1.91
N GLY A 46 -13.22 -0.08 1.79
CA GLY A 46 -13.17 0.61 0.50
C GLY A 46 -12.19 0.01 -0.50
N GLY A 47 -11.21 -0.77 -0.03
CA GLY A 47 -10.29 -1.53 -0.87
C GLY A 47 -10.97 -2.41 -1.92
N ILE A 48 -12.22 -2.82 -1.70
CA ILE A 48 -13.02 -3.55 -2.71
C ILE A 48 -13.13 -2.75 -4.01
N ALA A 49 -13.31 -1.42 -3.93
CA ALA A 49 -13.33 -0.56 -5.11
C ALA A 49 -11.97 -0.57 -5.85
N ILE A 50 -10.87 -0.61 -5.12
CA ILE A 50 -9.51 -0.73 -5.67
C ILE A 50 -9.35 -2.07 -6.40
N LEU A 51 -9.78 -3.18 -5.78
CA LEU A 51 -9.70 -4.52 -6.37
C LEU A 51 -10.45 -4.60 -7.70
N ILE A 52 -11.70 -4.16 -7.72
CA ILE A 52 -12.55 -4.20 -8.91
C ILE A 52 -11.98 -3.29 -10.00
N SER A 53 -11.62 -2.06 -9.66
CA SER A 53 -11.14 -1.07 -10.63
C SER A 53 -9.85 -1.50 -11.32
N LEU A 54 -8.88 -2.04 -10.56
CA LEU A 54 -7.64 -2.55 -11.13
C LEU A 54 -7.88 -3.76 -12.03
N SER A 55 -8.73 -4.70 -11.57
CA SER A 55 -9.05 -5.91 -12.33
C SER A 55 -9.69 -5.60 -13.67
N VAL A 56 -10.69 -4.72 -13.67
CA VAL A 56 -11.39 -4.32 -14.90
C VAL A 56 -10.46 -3.55 -15.84
N ALA A 57 -9.65 -2.65 -15.31
CA ALA A 57 -8.72 -1.87 -16.11
C ALA A 57 -7.63 -2.73 -16.76
N LEU A 58 -7.13 -3.79 -16.08
CA LEU A 58 -6.11 -4.69 -16.61
C LEU A 58 -6.68 -5.82 -17.48
N ALA A 59 -7.99 -6.10 -17.42
CA ALA A 59 -8.62 -7.22 -18.15
C ALA A 59 -8.26 -7.28 -19.65
N PRO A 60 -8.19 -6.15 -20.40
CA PRO A 60 -7.88 -6.19 -21.83
C PRO A 60 -6.43 -6.62 -22.16
N VAL A 61 -5.53 -6.64 -21.18
CA VAL A 61 -4.09 -6.89 -21.38
C VAL A 61 -3.57 -8.11 -20.59
N LEU A 62 -4.46 -8.96 -20.08
CA LEU A 62 -4.12 -10.12 -19.25
C LEU A 62 -3.43 -11.23 -20.07
N THR A 63 -2.14 -11.04 -20.36
CA THR A 63 -1.28 -12.02 -21.05
C THR A 63 0.01 -12.25 -20.27
N GLY A 64 0.79 -13.26 -20.63
CA GLY A 64 2.11 -13.50 -20.03
C GLY A 64 2.06 -13.73 -18.50
N ASN A 65 2.73 -12.87 -17.76
CA ASN A 65 2.79 -12.90 -16.29
C ASN A 65 1.63 -12.14 -15.61
N LEU A 66 0.88 -11.30 -16.34
CA LEU A 66 -0.17 -10.45 -15.76
C LEU A 66 -1.31 -11.22 -15.08
N PRO A 67 -1.79 -12.38 -15.58
CA PRO A 67 -2.77 -13.18 -14.85
C PRO A 67 -2.31 -13.59 -13.46
N THR A 68 -1.05 -14.02 -13.31
CA THR A 68 -0.47 -14.38 -12.00
C THR A 68 -0.36 -13.16 -11.09
N VAL A 69 0.08 -12.02 -11.62
CA VAL A 69 0.17 -10.76 -10.86
C VAL A 69 -1.20 -10.32 -10.36
N LEU A 70 -2.21 -10.32 -11.23
CA LEU A 70 -3.58 -9.98 -10.85
C LEU A 70 -4.15 -10.97 -9.84
N LEU A 71 -3.92 -12.27 -10.02
CA LEU A 71 -4.35 -13.29 -9.07
C LEU A 71 -3.78 -13.03 -7.66
N VAL A 72 -2.47 -12.82 -7.55
CA VAL A 72 -1.82 -12.55 -6.24
C VAL A 72 -2.37 -11.26 -5.62
N PHE A 73 -2.52 -10.19 -6.41
CA PHE A 73 -3.12 -8.94 -5.95
C PHE A 73 -4.54 -9.17 -5.37
N LEU A 74 -5.39 -9.91 -6.08
CA LEU A 74 -6.76 -10.24 -5.63
C LEU A 74 -6.75 -11.11 -4.38
N LEU A 75 -5.86 -12.08 -4.29
CA LEU A 75 -5.73 -12.95 -3.12
C LEU A 75 -5.31 -12.15 -1.87
N PHE A 76 -4.43 -11.14 -1.99
CA PHE A 76 -4.14 -10.20 -0.89
C PHE A 76 -5.38 -9.41 -0.50
N GLY A 77 -6.20 -9.00 -1.46
CA GLY A 77 -7.49 -8.37 -1.21
C GLY A 77 -8.44 -9.28 -0.42
N VAL A 78 -8.50 -10.56 -0.77
CA VAL A 78 -9.31 -11.57 -0.04
C VAL A 78 -8.80 -11.74 1.40
N VAL A 79 -7.48 -11.81 1.62
CA VAL A 79 -6.91 -11.84 2.99
C VAL A 79 -7.32 -10.59 3.76
N GLY A 80 -7.28 -9.41 3.12
CA GLY A 80 -7.73 -8.16 3.73
C GLY A 80 -9.22 -8.17 4.08
N ILE A 81 -10.09 -8.67 3.19
CA ILE A 81 -11.53 -8.83 3.46
C ILE A 81 -11.77 -9.73 4.68
N ILE A 82 -11.07 -10.86 4.75
CA ILE A 82 -11.18 -11.77 5.90
C ILE A 82 -10.73 -11.05 7.17
N ASP A 83 -9.66 -10.28 7.12
CA ASP A 83 -9.17 -9.55 8.28
C ASP A 83 -10.11 -8.42 8.72
N ASP A 84 -10.60 -7.61 7.79
CA ASP A 84 -11.58 -6.55 8.06
C ASP A 84 -12.85 -7.11 8.75
N LEU A 85 -13.26 -8.33 8.40
CA LEU A 85 -14.48 -8.97 8.98
C LEU A 85 -14.19 -9.73 10.28
N THR A 86 -12.97 -10.25 10.50
CA THR A 86 -12.69 -11.21 11.60
C THR A 86 -11.64 -10.75 12.60
N ASN A 87 -10.91 -9.66 12.30
CA ASN A 87 -9.80 -9.17 13.11
C ASN A 87 -8.75 -10.27 13.39
N LEU A 88 -8.09 -10.75 12.36
CA LEU A 88 -7.09 -11.82 12.43
C LEU A 88 -5.92 -11.45 13.37
N ARG A 89 -5.36 -12.47 14.04
CA ARG A 89 -4.08 -12.31 14.73
C ARG A 89 -2.98 -12.02 13.71
N GLN A 90 -2.03 -11.16 14.07
CA GLN A 90 -0.93 -10.76 13.17
C GLN A 90 -0.16 -11.96 12.57
N SER A 91 0.06 -13.03 13.35
CA SER A 91 0.71 -14.25 12.86
C SER A 91 -0.09 -14.96 11.76
N HIS A 92 -1.41 -15.03 11.89
CA HIS A 92 -2.29 -15.63 10.89
C HIS A 92 -2.31 -14.77 9.61
N LYS A 93 -2.34 -13.44 9.75
CA LYS A 93 -2.27 -12.50 8.61
C LYS A 93 -0.98 -12.70 7.82
N VAL A 94 0.18 -12.77 8.48
CA VAL A 94 1.47 -13.00 7.82
C VAL A 94 1.50 -14.39 7.16
N LEU A 95 1.01 -15.43 7.83
CA LEU A 95 0.95 -16.78 7.25
C LEU A 95 0.06 -16.83 6.00
N LEU A 96 -1.12 -16.23 6.05
CA LEU A 96 -2.00 -16.14 4.88
C LEU A 96 -1.36 -15.34 3.76
N SER A 97 -0.69 -14.22 4.08
CA SER A 97 0.06 -13.42 3.10
C SER A 97 1.16 -14.23 2.39
N LEU A 98 1.88 -15.10 3.11
CA LEU A 98 2.84 -16.03 2.53
C LEU A 98 2.16 -17.04 1.60
N LEU A 99 1.06 -17.64 2.02
CA LEU A 99 0.34 -18.64 1.22
C LEU A 99 -0.22 -18.05 -0.07
N VAL A 100 -0.83 -16.85 -0.02
CA VAL A 100 -1.40 -16.20 -1.20
C VAL A 100 -0.34 -15.64 -2.15
N SER A 101 0.91 -15.55 -1.72
CA SER A 101 2.05 -15.20 -2.58
C SER A 101 2.61 -16.41 -3.35
N LEU A 102 2.25 -17.65 -3.03
CA LEU A 102 2.79 -18.84 -3.68
C LEU A 102 2.57 -18.92 -5.21
N PRO A 103 1.49 -18.37 -5.80
CA PRO A 103 1.37 -18.31 -7.26
C PRO A 103 2.54 -17.61 -7.97
N LEU A 104 3.32 -16.76 -7.27
CA LEU A 104 4.56 -16.17 -7.80
C LEU A 104 5.59 -17.19 -8.26
N LEU A 105 5.54 -18.44 -7.77
CA LEU A 105 6.39 -19.54 -8.22
C LEU A 105 6.18 -19.88 -9.70
N SER A 106 5.06 -19.50 -10.30
CA SER A 106 4.75 -19.71 -11.73
C SER A 106 5.26 -18.61 -12.66
N LEU A 107 5.80 -17.51 -12.12
CA LEU A 107 6.27 -16.38 -12.92
C LEU A 107 7.44 -16.78 -13.81
N LYS A 108 7.36 -16.39 -15.08
CA LYS A 108 8.42 -16.57 -16.06
C LYS A 108 9.26 -15.30 -16.19
N ILE A 109 10.18 -15.10 -15.24
CA ILE A 109 11.03 -13.90 -15.13
C ILE A 109 12.48 -14.28 -14.87
N SER A 110 13.42 -13.35 -15.12
CA SER A 110 14.82 -13.51 -14.73
C SER A 110 14.94 -13.72 -13.22
N LYS A 111 15.90 -14.55 -12.82
CA LYS A 111 16.18 -14.88 -11.42
C LYS A 111 17.34 -14.05 -10.83
N ASP A 112 17.67 -12.97 -11.52
CA ASP A 112 18.68 -12.01 -11.10
C ASP A 112 18.07 -10.93 -10.23
N ILE A 113 18.80 -10.46 -9.23
CA ILE A 113 18.51 -9.23 -8.48
C ILE A 113 19.60 -8.23 -8.78
N ASN A 114 19.22 -7.06 -9.24
CA ASN A 114 20.14 -5.93 -9.42
C ASN A 114 20.25 -5.18 -8.08
N LEU A 115 21.43 -5.25 -7.45
CA LEU A 115 21.77 -4.56 -6.20
C LEU A 115 22.47 -3.21 -6.45
N LEU A 116 22.12 -2.53 -7.55
CA LEU A 116 22.66 -1.25 -8.00
C LEU A 116 24.08 -1.35 -8.54
N LEU A 117 25.05 -1.81 -7.76
CA LEU A 117 26.47 -1.93 -8.13
C LEU A 117 26.83 -3.26 -8.79
N PHE A 118 26.06 -4.30 -8.53
CA PHE A 118 26.27 -5.64 -9.06
C PHE A 118 24.97 -6.44 -9.11
N THR A 119 24.95 -7.47 -9.93
CA THR A 119 23.79 -8.36 -10.10
C THR A 119 24.11 -9.72 -9.51
N ILE A 120 23.16 -10.27 -8.73
CA ILE A 120 23.24 -11.60 -8.16
C ILE A 120 22.18 -12.50 -8.78
N ASN A 121 22.60 -13.65 -9.34
CA ASN A 121 21.66 -14.67 -9.79
C ASN A 121 21.33 -15.61 -8.63
N LEU A 122 20.11 -15.51 -8.11
CA LEU A 122 19.63 -16.36 -7.01
C LEU A 122 19.14 -17.74 -7.46
N LYS A 123 19.12 -18.02 -8.75
CA LYS A 123 18.59 -19.29 -9.28
C LYS A 123 17.18 -19.55 -8.71
N THR A 124 16.91 -20.75 -8.23
CA THR A 124 15.61 -21.14 -7.67
C THR A 124 15.25 -20.38 -6.39
N LEU A 125 16.23 -19.86 -5.61
CA LEU A 125 16.00 -19.06 -4.42
C LEU A 125 15.31 -17.73 -4.72
N TYR A 126 15.37 -17.24 -5.97
CA TYR A 126 14.65 -16.04 -6.38
C TYR A 126 13.14 -16.13 -6.13
N TYR A 127 12.54 -17.29 -6.32
CA TYR A 127 11.12 -17.48 -6.06
C TYR A 127 10.77 -17.32 -4.57
N LEU A 128 11.60 -17.86 -3.69
CA LEU A 128 11.45 -17.65 -2.25
C LEU A 128 11.59 -16.17 -1.90
N PHE A 129 12.59 -15.49 -2.47
CA PHE A 129 12.76 -14.05 -2.32
C PHE A 129 11.51 -13.29 -2.79
N ALA A 130 10.96 -13.60 -3.97
CA ALA A 130 9.77 -12.94 -4.52
C ALA A 130 8.54 -13.08 -3.58
N VAL A 131 8.29 -14.29 -3.07
CA VAL A 131 7.23 -14.56 -2.10
C VAL A 131 7.41 -13.74 -0.82
N LEU A 132 8.64 -13.74 -0.26
CA LEU A 132 8.94 -12.96 0.95
C LEU A 132 8.85 -11.45 0.71
N PHE A 133 9.35 -10.97 -0.43
CA PHE A 133 9.36 -9.56 -0.79
C PHE A 133 7.94 -8.99 -0.94
N VAL A 134 7.06 -9.68 -1.69
CA VAL A 134 5.67 -9.23 -1.88
C VAL A 134 4.89 -9.32 -0.56
N THR A 135 5.09 -10.41 0.21
CA THR A 135 4.49 -10.54 1.55
C THR A 135 4.94 -9.41 2.48
N ALA A 136 6.23 -9.09 2.50
CA ALA A 136 6.76 -8.00 3.31
C ALA A 136 6.18 -6.65 2.87
N SER A 137 6.18 -6.35 1.57
CA SER A 137 5.63 -5.10 1.02
C SER A 137 4.17 -4.89 1.42
N ALA A 138 3.33 -5.93 1.29
CA ALA A 138 1.92 -5.89 1.69
C ALA A 138 1.75 -5.55 3.17
N ASN A 139 2.45 -6.28 4.04
CA ASN A 139 2.34 -6.08 5.48
C ASN A 139 2.96 -4.75 5.95
N LEU A 140 4.03 -4.28 5.31
CA LEU A 140 4.66 -2.99 5.62
C LEU A 140 3.69 -1.82 5.38
N VAL A 141 3.01 -1.79 4.23
CA VAL A 141 2.01 -0.75 3.93
C VAL A 141 0.84 -0.83 4.91
N ASN A 142 0.33 -2.02 5.19
CA ASN A 142 -0.74 -2.22 6.16
C ASN A 142 -0.35 -1.76 7.58
N MET A 143 0.91 -1.93 7.98
CA MET A 143 1.36 -1.55 9.33
C MET A 143 1.56 -0.04 9.54
N LEU A 144 1.85 0.73 8.51
CA LEU A 144 1.98 2.19 8.59
C LEU A 144 0.62 2.89 8.53
N ALA A 145 -0.45 2.19 8.17
CA ALA A 145 -1.81 2.70 8.02
C ALA A 145 -2.39 3.33 9.31
N GLY A 146 -3.43 4.15 9.14
CA GLY A 146 -4.25 4.65 10.24
C GLY A 146 -4.52 6.15 10.24
N PHE A 147 -4.11 6.88 9.20
CA PHE A 147 -4.44 8.28 9.00
C PHE A 147 -5.07 8.50 7.62
N ASN A 148 -5.97 9.47 7.52
CA ASN A 148 -6.74 9.71 6.29
C ASN A 148 -5.85 10.00 5.09
N GLY A 149 -5.84 9.08 4.12
CA GLY A 149 -5.07 9.17 2.88
C GLY A 149 -3.60 8.77 2.98
N LEU A 150 -3.11 8.36 4.15
CA LEU A 150 -1.69 8.07 4.36
C LEU A 150 -1.22 6.92 3.46
N GLU A 151 -1.74 5.73 3.70
CA GLU A 151 -1.32 4.49 3.04
C GLU A 151 -1.63 4.47 1.55
N VAL A 152 -2.78 5.01 1.17
CA VAL A 152 -3.18 5.10 -0.24
C VAL A 152 -2.32 6.11 -0.97
N GLY A 153 -2.03 7.25 -0.35
CA GLY A 153 -1.21 8.30 -0.94
C GLY A 153 0.25 7.88 -1.10
N THR A 154 0.87 7.27 -0.08
CA THR A 154 2.24 6.74 -0.20
C THR A 154 2.33 5.64 -1.24
N SER A 155 1.34 4.73 -1.30
CA SER A 155 1.27 3.70 -2.33
C SER A 155 1.11 4.28 -3.74
N ALA A 156 0.28 5.33 -3.91
CA ALA A 156 0.13 6.01 -5.19
C ALA A 156 1.46 6.64 -5.63
N ILE A 157 2.17 7.34 -4.72
CA ILE A 157 3.47 7.94 -5.02
C ILE A 157 4.49 6.85 -5.41
N ALA A 158 4.57 5.76 -4.65
CA ALA A 158 5.47 4.66 -4.95
C ALA A 158 5.18 4.04 -6.34
N LEU A 159 3.91 3.77 -6.66
CA LEU A 159 3.50 3.22 -7.96
C LEU A 159 3.79 4.19 -9.11
N LEU A 160 3.63 5.51 -8.91
CA LEU A 160 3.99 6.51 -9.90
C LEU A 160 5.47 6.44 -10.28
N PHE A 161 6.35 6.46 -9.27
CA PHE A 161 7.80 6.45 -9.50
C PHE A 161 8.29 5.10 -10.04
N LEU A 162 7.73 3.97 -9.57
CA LEU A 162 8.00 2.66 -10.17
C LEU A 162 7.55 2.60 -11.63
N GLY A 163 6.41 3.19 -11.98
CA GLY A 163 5.94 3.27 -13.36
C GLY A 163 6.88 4.08 -14.27
N MET A 164 7.58 5.08 -13.73
CA MET A 164 8.54 5.88 -14.49
C MET A 164 9.82 5.12 -14.82
N ILE A 165 10.28 4.21 -13.95
CA ILE A 165 11.54 3.47 -14.10
C ILE A 165 11.36 2.07 -14.68
N THR A 166 10.14 1.58 -14.83
CA THR A 166 9.85 0.25 -15.39
C THR A 166 9.44 0.30 -16.85
N SER A 167 9.36 -0.86 -17.50
CA SER A 167 8.90 -1.03 -18.88
C SER A 167 7.91 -2.20 -19.00
N GLY A 168 7.31 -2.38 -20.17
CA GLY A 168 6.42 -3.51 -20.44
C GLY A 168 5.25 -3.63 -19.47
N ASP A 169 4.97 -4.86 -19.04
CA ASP A 169 3.86 -5.20 -18.14
C ASP A 169 3.96 -4.51 -16.78
N ALA A 170 5.16 -4.42 -16.21
CA ALA A 170 5.38 -3.75 -14.93
C ALA A 170 4.97 -2.27 -14.98
N ARG A 171 5.30 -1.58 -16.07
CA ARG A 171 4.91 -0.19 -16.31
C ARG A 171 3.41 -0.02 -16.41
N ILE A 172 2.74 -0.95 -17.11
CA ILE A 172 1.28 -0.95 -17.23
C ILE A 172 0.64 -1.08 -15.85
N VAL A 173 1.04 -2.11 -15.09
CA VAL A 173 0.50 -2.37 -13.75
C VAL A 173 0.75 -1.18 -12.81
N ALA A 174 1.94 -0.59 -12.83
CA ALA A 174 2.30 0.53 -11.99
C ALA A 174 1.44 1.78 -12.28
N PHE A 175 1.30 2.19 -13.55
CA PHE A 175 0.51 3.39 -13.87
C PHE A 175 -0.99 3.17 -13.71
N VAL A 176 -1.51 1.98 -14.01
CA VAL A 176 -2.93 1.66 -13.74
C VAL A 176 -3.17 1.62 -12.24
N GLY A 177 -2.27 0.99 -11.46
CA GLY A 177 -2.33 0.97 -10.01
C GLY A 177 -2.27 2.37 -9.38
N PHE A 178 -1.36 3.22 -9.86
CA PHE A 178 -1.31 4.64 -9.48
C PHE A 178 -2.63 5.36 -9.74
N ALA A 179 -3.20 5.21 -10.93
CA ALA A 179 -4.45 5.86 -11.31
C ALA A 179 -5.64 5.39 -10.46
N VAL A 180 -5.73 4.08 -10.19
CA VAL A 180 -6.74 3.50 -9.30
C VAL A 180 -6.57 4.01 -7.87
N ALA A 181 -5.34 4.02 -7.34
CA ALA A 181 -5.06 4.55 -6.00
C ALA A 181 -5.40 6.04 -5.90
N LEU A 182 -5.10 6.84 -6.94
CA LEU A 182 -5.44 8.26 -7.00
C LEU A 182 -6.96 8.50 -7.00
N GLY A 183 -7.73 7.68 -7.74
CA GLY A 183 -9.19 7.74 -7.76
C GLY A 183 -9.79 7.44 -6.39
N PHE A 184 -9.29 6.42 -5.70
CA PHE A 184 -9.69 6.09 -4.34
C PHE A 184 -9.28 7.17 -3.34
N LEU A 185 -8.04 7.71 -3.45
CA LEU A 185 -7.49 8.75 -2.60
C LEU A 185 -8.36 10.00 -2.58
N TRP A 186 -9.04 10.33 -3.68
CA TRP A 186 -9.96 11.48 -3.74
C TRP A 186 -11.00 11.46 -2.62
N TRP A 187 -11.48 10.26 -2.24
CA TRP A 187 -12.48 10.07 -1.20
C TRP A 187 -11.89 9.68 0.16
N ASN A 188 -10.67 9.14 0.17
CA ASN A 188 -9.98 8.70 1.38
C ASN A 188 -9.10 9.79 2.01
N LYS A 189 -8.67 10.82 1.24
CA LYS A 189 -7.90 11.95 1.80
C LYS A 189 -8.70 12.69 2.88
N TYR A 190 -7.99 13.38 3.76
CA TYR A 190 -8.60 14.16 4.84
C TYR A 190 -9.60 15.23 4.32
N PRO A 191 -10.82 15.33 4.88
CA PRO A 191 -11.46 14.38 5.78
C PRO A 191 -12.00 13.17 4.99
N ALA A 192 -11.66 11.95 5.41
CA ALA A 192 -12.03 10.74 4.69
C ALA A 192 -13.55 10.51 4.66
N LYS A 193 -14.04 10.01 3.53
CA LYS A 193 -15.42 9.56 3.34
C LYS A 193 -15.52 8.03 3.34
N ILE A 194 -14.38 7.34 3.23
CA ILE A 194 -14.26 5.88 3.29
C ILE A 194 -12.85 5.51 3.69
N PHE A 195 -12.68 4.45 4.47
CA PHE A 195 -11.39 3.85 4.78
C PHE A 195 -11.09 2.68 3.85
N PRO A 196 -9.82 2.48 3.45
CA PRO A 196 -9.43 1.39 2.56
C PRO A 196 -9.65 0.01 3.20
N GLY A 197 -9.58 -0.09 4.53
CA GLY A 197 -9.50 -1.34 5.26
C GLY A 197 -8.20 -2.10 4.99
N ASP A 198 -8.04 -3.26 5.63
CA ASP A 198 -6.94 -4.18 5.35
C ASP A 198 -7.02 -4.72 3.92
N THR A 199 -8.23 -4.79 3.35
CA THR A 199 -8.51 -5.07 1.95
C THR A 199 -7.71 -4.16 1.01
N GLY A 200 -7.70 -2.85 1.25
CA GLY A 200 -6.99 -1.89 0.41
C GLY A 200 -5.50 -1.82 0.70
N THR A 201 -5.12 -1.81 1.97
CA THR A 201 -3.72 -1.61 2.37
C THR A 201 -2.84 -2.80 2.02
N LEU A 202 -3.30 -4.05 2.27
CA LEU A 202 -2.58 -5.26 1.88
C LEU A 202 -2.45 -5.37 0.36
N SER A 203 -3.52 -5.07 -0.39
CA SER A 203 -3.51 -5.13 -1.84
C SER A 203 -2.56 -4.10 -2.47
N LEU A 204 -2.58 -2.85 -2.00
CA LEU A 204 -1.70 -1.80 -2.51
C LEU A 204 -0.24 -2.08 -2.19
N GLY A 205 0.06 -2.55 -0.98
CA GLY A 205 1.41 -2.96 -0.61
C GLY A 205 1.90 -4.17 -1.42
N ALA A 206 1.04 -5.16 -1.65
CA ALA A 206 1.33 -6.28 -2.55
C ALA A 206 1.59 -5.79 -3.98
N LEU A 207 0.80 -4.83 -4.48
CA LEU A 207 0.96 -4.29 -5.82
C LEU A 207 2.33 -3.61 -6.02
N ILE A 208 2.83 -2.86 -5.02
CA ILE A 208 4.17 -2.28 -5.03
C ILE A 208 5.23 -3.40 -5.15
N GLY A 209 5.12 -4.43 -4.32
CA GLY A 209 6.02 -5.58 -4.37
C GLY A 209 5.95 -6.33 -5.70
N LEU A 210 4.75 -6.54 -6.24
CA LEU A 210 4.51 -7.19 -7.53
C LEU A 210 5.14 -6.41 -8.69
N VAL A 211 4.99 -5.09 -8.71
CA VAL A 211 5.63 -4.22 -9.71
C VAL A 211 7.15 -4.31 -9.58
N GLY A 212 7.69 -4.31 -8.35
CA GLY A 212 9.12 -4.48 -8.08
C GLY A 212 9.67 -5.78 -8.69
N ILE A 213 8.99 -6.91 -8.43
CA ILE A 213 9.37 -8.24 -8.94
C ILE A 213 9.22 -8.32 -10.47
N LEU A 214 8.07 -7.88 -11.02
CA LEU A 214 7.78 -7.94 -12.45
C LEU A 214 8.71 -7.05 -13.26
N GLY A 215 9.04 -5.87 -12.75
CA GLY A 215 9.90 -4.88 -13.39
C GLY A 215 11.39 -5.07 -13.13
N LYS A 216 11.78 -6.03 -12.27
CA LYS A 216 13.18 -6.24 -11.84
C LYS A 216 13.81 -5.00 -11.19
N VAL A 217 12.99 -4.30 -10.40
CA VAL A 217 13.33 -3.05 -9.70
C VAL A 217 13.09 -3.19 -8.19
N GLU A 218 13.39 -4.37 -7.65
CA GLU A 218 13.13 -4.75 -6.26
C GLU A 218 13.79 -3.79 -5.26
N VAL A 219 15.04 -3.40 -5.53
CA VAL A 219 15.78 -2.46 -4.67
C VAL A 219 15.14 -1.08 -4.68
N PHE A 220 14.68 -0.60 -5.82
CA PHE A 220 13.99 0.67 -5.94
C PHE A 220 12.62 0.65 -5.22
N ALA A 221 11.88 -0.46 -5.35
CA ALA A 221 10.64 -0.65 -4.59
C ALA A 221 10.91 -0.68 -3.07
N ALA A 222 12.01 -1.31 -2.63
CA ALA A 222 12.41 -1.29 -1.23
C ALA A 222 12.80 0.12 -0.74
N ILE A 223 13.48 0.93 -1.57
CA ILE A 223 13.79 2.33 -1.22
C ILE A 223 12.50 3.13 -0.99
N LEU A 224 11.48 2.96 -1.85
CA LEU A 224 10.17 3.60 -1.68
C LEU A 224 9.40 3.09 -0.46
N LEU A 225 9.73 1.94 0.09
CA LEU A 225 9.13 1.41 1.32
C LEU A 225 9.95 1.76 2.59
N VAL A 226 10.99 2.60 2.49
CA VAL A 226 11.85 2.96 3.65
C VAL A 226 11.06 3.54 4.84
N PRO A 227 10.11 4.47 4.68
CA PRO A 227 9.31 4.96 5.80
C PRO A 227 8.54 3.84 6.51
N HIS A 228 7.99 2.92 5.74
CA HIS A 228 7.26 1.73 6.22
C HIS A 228 8.20 0.76 6.95
N MET A 229 9.42 0.53 6.43
CA MET A 229 10.44 -0.30 7.08
C MET A 229 10.93 0.30 8.39
N ILE A 230 11.13 1.63 8.44
CA ILE A 230 11.51 2.33 9.68
C ILE A 230 10.41 2.14 10.73
N ASP A 231 9.14 2.33 10.37
CA ASP A 231 8.03 2.13 11.29
C ASP A 231 7.96 0.70 11.82
N PHE A 232 8.13 -0.29 10.93
CA PHE A 232 8.22 -1.71 11.29
C PHE A 232 9.34 -1.97 12.30
N LEU A 233 10.58 -1.51 12.01
CA LEU A 233 11.74 -1.70 12.89
C LEU A 233 11.54 -1.03 14.26
N LEU A 234 10.93 0.14 14.33
CA LEU A 234 10.61 0.79 15.59
C LEU A 234 9.57 0.01 16.41
N LYS A 235 8.55 -0.55 15.74
CA LYS A 235 7.50 -1.35 16.37
C LYS A 235 7.98 -2.73 16.86
N THR A 236 9.04 -3.29 16.30
CA THR A 236 9.65 -4.55 16.80
C THR A 236 10.11 -4.42 18.25
N LYS A 237 10.66 -3.25 18.64
CA LYS A 237 11.14 -2.99 20.00
C LYS A 237 10.05 -3.14 21.06
N ILE A 238 8.81 -2.90 20.70
CA ILE A 238 7.64 -3.06 21.58
C ILE A 238 6.89 -4.36 21.31
N LYS A 239 7.50 -5.30 20.55
CA LYS A 239 6.90 -6.57 20.14
C LYS A 239 5.51 -6.39 19.52
N PHE A 240 5.31 -5.31 18.74
CA PHE A 240 4.05 -4.92 18.10
C PHE A 240 2.86 -4.69 19.07
N LYS A 241 3.15 -4.45 20.36
CA LYS A 241 2.13 -4.19 21.41
C LYS A 241 1.79 -2.69 21.54
N GLY A 242 1.75 -1.94 20.42
CA GLY A 242 1.51 -0.50 20.47
C GLY A 242 0.14 -0.12 21.05
N ARG A 243 -0.95 -0.77 20.63
CA ARG A 243 -2.30 -0.47 21.11
C ARG A 243 -2.49 -0.57 22.63
N PRO A 244 -1.98 -1.61 23.33
CA PRO A 244 -2.02 -1.68 24.79
C PRO A 244 -1.21 -0.61 25.51
N LEU A 245 -0.16 -0.07 24.86
CA LEU A 245 0.70 0.97 25.44
C LEU A 245 0.09 2.39 25.31
N GLY A 246 -0.88 2.58 24.45
CA GLY A 246 -1.54 3.85 24.17
C GLY A 246 -1.72 4.10 22.67
N ARG A 247 -2.44 5.17 22.34
CA ARG A 247 -2.74 5.60 20.97
C ARG A 247 -2.29 7.04 20.77
N THR A 248 -2.26 7.47 19.51
CA THR A 248 -2.23 8.90 19.18
C THR A 248 -3.48 9.56 19.72
N GLU A 249 -3.33 10.67 20.42
CA GLU A 249 -4.43 11.48 20.96
C GLU A 249 -4.57 12.75 20.11
N ILE A 250 -5.80 13.25 19.99
CA ILE A 250 -6.06 14.57 19.44
C ILE A 250 -6.19 15.57 20.59
N LEU A 251 -5.51 16.71 20.49
CA LEU A 251 -5.57 17.79 21.47
C LEU A 251 -6.72 18.75 21.11
N GLU A 252 -7.11 19.62 22.04
CA GLU A 252 -8.21 20.60 21.88
C GLU A 252 -8.00 21.56 20.69
N ASP A 253 -6.73 21.86 20.35
CA ASP A 253 -6.36 22.69 19.19
C ASP A 253 -6.36 21.93 17.86
N GLY A 254 -6.75 20.64 17.87
CA GLY A 254 -6.77 19.76 16.72
C GLY A 254 -5.40 19.20 16.30
N THR A 255 -4.34 19.46 17.08
CA THR A 255 -3.02 18.84 16.85
C THR A 255 -2.94 17.44 17.43
N LEU A 256 -2.01 16.64 16.94
CA LEU A 256 -1.81 15.25 17.34
C LEU A 256 -0.72 15.16 18.41
N LYS A 257 -0.99 14.39 19.46
CA LYS A 257 -0.02 13.98 20.48
C LYS A 257 0.48 12.58 20.14
N ALA A 258 1.80 12.43 20.04
CA ALA A 258 2.44 11.16 19.73
C ALA A 258 2.08 10.06 20.74
N PRO A 259 1.94 8.80 20.30
CA PRO A 259 1.74 7.68 21.21
C PRO A 259 2.95 7.49 22.11
N PRO A 260 2.83 6.82 23.28
CA PRO A 260 3.92 6.67 24.25
C PRO A 260 5.05 5.72 23.81
N TYR A 261 4.99 5.20 22.60
CA TYR A 261 6.02 4.35 22.01
C TYR A 261 6.62 4.98 20.75
N LEU A 262 7.75 4.43 20.28
CA LEU A 262 8.41 4.88 19.06
C LEU A 262 7.73 4.29 17.84
N SER A 263 7.36 5.16 16.90
CA SER A 263 6.88 4.83 15.55
C SER A 263 7.36 5.93 14.60
N PHE A 264 7.40 5.66 13.31
CA PHE A 264 7.83 6.66 12.32
C PHE A 264 6.98 7.93 12.40
N LEU A 265 5.66 7.78 12.41
CA LEU A 265 4.73 8.91 12.55
C LEU A 265 4.87 9.60 13.90
N GLY A 266 5.09 8.83 14.98
CA GLY A 266 5.33 9.37 16.32
C GLY A 266 6.61 10.21 16.43
N LEU A 267 7.65 9.91 15.64
CA LEU A 267 8.86 10.75 15.57
C LEU A 267 8.53 12.12 14.95
N ILE A 268 7.74 12.17 13.88
CA ILE A 268 7.31 13.42 13.25
C ILE A 268 6.47 14.26 14.23
N MET A 269 5.50 13.64 14.90
CA MET A 269 4.64 14.31 15.90
C MET A 269 5.42 14.84 17.12
N ARG A 270 6.55 14.20 17.51
CA ARG A 270 7.44 14.70 18.58
C ARG A 270 8.32 15.85 18.12
N ALA A 271 8.75 15.83 16.85
CA ALA A 271 9.59 16.87 16.29
C ALA A 271 8.83 18.19 16.04
N LYS A 272 7.56 18.09 15.68
CA LYS A 272 6.70 19.25 15.36
C LYS A 272 5.26 18.96 15.73
N ARG A 273 4.57 19.95 16.33
CA ARG A 273 3.10 19.89 16.48
C ARG A 273 2.45 19.91 15.09
N VAL A 274 1.67 18.91 14.79
CA VAL A 274 1.02 18.73 13.48
C VAL A 274 -0.43 18.29 13.64
N ARG A 275 -1.28 18.73 12.74
CA ARG A 275 -2.61 18.18 12.51
C ARG A 275 -2.52 16.94 11.62
N GLU A 276 -3.59 16.15 11.54
CA GLU A 276 -3.62 14.92 10.76
C GLU A 276 -3.19 15.14 9.30
N TYR A 277 -3.81 16.08 8.60
CA TYR A 277 -3.49 16.35 7.20
C TYR A 277 -2.06 16.87 6.98
N GLU A 278 -1.50 17.59 7.96
CA GLU A 278 -0.10 18.06 7.91
C GLU A 278 0.87 16.89 8.08
N LEU A 279 0.58 15.97 9.00
CA LEU A 279 1.36 14.75 9.19
C LEU A 279 1.40 13.93 7.91
N VAL A 280 0.24 13.70 7.29
CA VAL A 280 0.12 12.95 6.05
C VAL A 280 0.86 13.65 4.90
N ALA A 281 0.72 14.97 4.78
CA ALA A 281 1.44 15.76 3.77
C ALA A 281 2.97 15.68 3.93
N ILE A 282 3.48 15.68 5.17
CA ILE A 282 4.92 15.48 5.45
C ILE A 282 5.38 14.11 4.97
N VAL A 283 4.60 13.04 5.25
CA VAL A 283 4.97 11.69 4.81
C VAL A 283 4.92 11.58 3.28
N TRP A 284 3.91 12.16 2.62
CA TRP A 284 3.87 12.22 1.15
C TRP A 284 5.05 12.98 0.56
N ALA A 285 5.48 14.07 1.21
CA ALA A 285 6.68 14.81 0.77
C ALA A 285 7.94 13.95 0.91
N ILE A 286 8.11 13.23 2.01
CA ILE A 286 9.23 12.28 2.20
C ILE A 286 9.20 11.20 1.12
N GLU A 287 8.04 10.59 0.87
CA GLU A 287 7.87 9.56 -0.17
C GLU A 287 8.18 10.10 -1.56
N THR A 288 7.78 11.34 -1.85
CA THR A 288 8.08 12.02 -3.12
C THR A 288 9.58 12.30 -3.27
N ILE A 289 10.26 12.71 -2.21
CA ILE A 289 11.72 12.92 -2.20
C ILE A 289 12.44 11.58 -2.48
N LEU A 290 12.01 10.49 -1.84
CA LEU A 290 12.53 9.15 -2.11
C LEU A 290 12.27 8.73 -3.55
N GLY A 291 11.11 9.08 -4.11
CA GLY A 291 10.78 8.83 -5.52
C GLY A 291 11.72 9.55 -6.48
N PHE A 292 12.00 10.83 -6.26
CA PHE A 292 12.99 11.55 -7.04
C PHE A 292 14.40 10.99 -6.87
N PHE A 293 14.78 10.60 -5.67
CA PHE A 293 16.05 9.91 -5.43
C PHE A 293 16.14 8.60 -6.23
N VAL A 294 15.07 7.81 -6.28
CA VAL A 294 14.98 6.59 -7.09
C VAL A 294 15.15 6.90 -8.58
N LEU A 295 14.51 7.97 -9.10
CA LEU A 295 14.67 8.37 -10.51
C LEU A 295 16.12 8.73 -10.84
N LEU A 296 16.75 9.57 -10.01
CA LEU A 296 18.14 9.99 -10.21
C LEU A 296 19.10 8.79 -10.14
N LEU A 297 18.89 7.92 -9.16
CA LEU A 297 19.70 6.71 -8.99
C LEU A 297 19.54 5.76 -10.18
N HIS A 298 18.33 5.56 -10.67
CA HIS A 298 18.07 4.71 -11.84
C HIS A 298 18.69 5.26 -13.14
N GLN A 299 18.76 6.59 -13.29
CA GLN A 299 19.39 7.21 -14.47
C GLN A 299 20.91 7.14 -14.42
N SER A 300 21.52 6.97 -13.25
CA SER A 300 22.98 6.88 -13.06
C SER A 300 23.55 5.46 -13.23
N LEU A 301 22.68 4.47 -13.35
CA LEU A 301 23.01 3.03 -13.53
C LEU A 301 22.79 2.59 -14.97
#